data_3175d7a6d5e592160e80977362f966f4
#
_entry.id   3175d7a6d5e592160e80977362f966f4
#
_cell.length_a   1.000
_cell.length_b   1.000
_cell.length_c   1.000
_cell.angle_alpha   90.00
_cell.angle_beta   90.00
_cell.angle_gamma   90.00
#
_symmetry.space_group_name_H-M   'P 1'
#
loop_
_entity.id
_entity.type
_entity.pdbx_description
1 polymer ?
#
loop_
_entity_poly.entity_id
_entity_poly.type
_entity_poly.pdbx_seq_one_letter_code
_entity_poly.pdbx_strand_id
1 'polypeptide(L)'
;MLLKKKLDEVQKQLDTIASQYEKLVGEQEKTCEQIEDAQTQIASTQDQIDKKQQELDAKKSALSKRVSSAYKSGIDGFLSVLFSSSSLEELSSNIYYLDKISEKDRTMIEEVNRVKRDLDDKKSSLESHKAALEQLKEEQDKELTQMTAKQDESKRVLDGLSQDVKDLMAKRDAELQAAAQQRALQQAQAASARSGKRTYTLSEVSGEVNLSPNLSGSQKAVVSYAYRVASPGYGLCAMWVSQVFSAAGLGYPSGDACDMYYAWCHSSNKSELKPGMIIAVPAHAGTPAGRIYGHIGIYVGNGEVRHNIGSVATWSLDRWISYYSSITTPRWGWCMGIPLS
;
A
#
# COMPACT_ATOMS: atom_id res chain seq x y z
N MET A 1 -12.89 22.13 41.82
CA MET A 1 -11.45 21.89 42.01
C MET A 1 -11.07 20.42 41.87
N LEU A 2 -11.82 19.48 42.47
CA LEU A 2 -11.53 18.04 42.42
C LEU A 2 -11.68 17.42 40.99
N LEU A 3 -12.75 17.79 40.28
CA LEU A 3 -13.01 17.35 38.90
C LEU A 3 -11.91 17.79 37.91
N LYS A 4 -11.39 19.03 38.09
CA LYS A 4 -10.32 19.52 37.22
C LYS A 4 -9.01 18.76 37.44
N LYS A 5 -8.69 18.42 38.71
CA LYS A 5 -7.51 17.58 39.00
C LYS A 5 -7.64 16.16 38.43
N LYS A 6 -8.83 15.54 38.53
CA LYS A 6 -9.08 14.24 37.90
C LYS A 6 -8.96 14.29 36.37
N LEU A 7 -9.47 15.34 35.73
CA LEU A 7 -9.34 15.54 34.30
C LEU A 7 -7.87 15.65 33.88
N ASP A 8 -7.06 16.43 34.61
CA ASP A 8 -5.64 16.63 34.32
C ASP A 8 -4.83 15.31 34.52
N GLU A 9 -5.20 14.50 35.51
CA GLU A 9 -4.56 13.20 35.76
C GLU A 9 -4.87 12.18 34.67
N VAL A 10 -6.15 12.08 34.26
CA VAL A 10 -6.57 11.23 33.15
C VAL A 10 -5.92 11.67 31.83
N GLN A 11 -5.88 12.99 31.58
CA GLN A 11 -5.21 13.53 30.40
C GLN A 11 -3.74 13.10 30.37
N LYS A 12 -3.02 13.20 31.49
CA LYS A 12 -1.62 12.78 31.56
C LYS A 12 -1.45 11.28 31.31
N GLN A 13 -2.37 10.43 31.78
CA GLN A 13 -2.33 9.00 31.49
C GLN A 13 -2.56 8.72 30.00
N LEU A 14 -3.58 9.36 29.39
CA LEU A 14 -3.86 9.22 27.96
C LEU A 14 -2.72 9.75 27.08
N ASP A 15 -2.08 10.86 27.47
CA ASP A 15 -0.91 11.39 26.76
C ASP A 15 0.29 10.44 26.82
N THR A 16 0.45 9.72 27.93
CA THR A 16 1.50 8.70 28.06
C THR A 16 1.22 7.49 27.15
N ILE A 17 0.00 6.99 27.18
CA ILE A 17 -0.43 5.87 26.30
C ILE A 17 -0.31 6.30 24.83
N ALA A 18 -0.77 7.50 24.49
CA ALA A 18 -0.68 8.02 23.15
C ALA A 18 0.76 8.16 22.65
N SER A 19 1.69 8.62 23.52
CA SER A 19 3.10 8.71 23.15
C SER A 19 3.74 7.34 22.89
N GLN A 20 3.37 6.31 23.68
CA GLN A 20 3.83 4.95 23.45
C GLN A 20 3.23 4.36 22.16
N TYR A 21 1.96 4.66 21.90
CA TYR A 21 1.28 4.23 20.68
C TYR A 21 1.89 4.89 19.43
N GLU A 22 2.20 6.18 19.47
CA GLU A 22 2.89 6.88 18.36
C GLU A 22 4.22 6.25 18.00
N LYS A 23 4.98 5.78 19.01
CA LYS A 23 6.23 5.08 18.76
C LYS A 23 5.99 3.76 18.00
N LEU A 24 5.02 2.96 18.46
CA LEU A 24 4.63 1.71 17.80
C LEU A 24 4.14 1.96 16.36
N VAL A 25 3.36 3.02 16.15
CA VAL A 25 2.91 3.44 14.81
C VAL A 25 4.09 3.76 13.92
N GLY A 26 5.12 4.46 14.43
CA GLY A 26 6.33 4.76 13.67
C GLY A 26 7.18 3.53 13.34
N GLU A 27 7.20 2.52 14.20
CA GLU A 27 7.83 1.22 13.95
C GLU A 27 7.04 0.47 12.86
N GLN A 28 5.75 0.37 13.01
CA GLN A 28 4.82 -0.26 12.06
C GLN A 28 4.87 0.37 10.65
N GLU A 29 5.00 1.70 10.55
CA GLU A 29 5.14 2.38 9.26
C GLU A 29 6.38 1.88 8.51
N LYS A 30 7.52 1.78 9.21
CA LYS A 30 8.76 1.24 8.63
C LYS A 30 8.61 -0.21 8.19
N THR A 31 7.97 -1.03 9.01
CA THR A 31 7.70 -2.43 8.68
C THR A 31 6.80 -2.53 7.43
N CYS A 32 5.79 -1.68 7.31
CA CYS A 32 4.96 -1.61 6.12
C CYS A 32 5.75 -1.23 4.86
N GLU A 33 6.63 -0.21 4.92
CA GLU A 33 7.49 0.18 3.81
C GLU A 33 8.42 -0.98 3.39
N GLN A 34 9.03 -1.67 4.36
CA GLN A 34 9.89 -2.82 4.10
C GLN A 34 9.12 -3.99 3.46
N ILE A 35 7.87 -4.21 3.85
CA ILE A 35 6.98 -5.21 3.22
C ILE A 35 6.70 -4.85 1.76
N GLU A 36 6.39 -3.58 1.46
CA GLU A 36 6.15 -3.11 0.08
C GLU A 36 7.40 -3.27 -0.78
N ASP A 37 8.57 -2.91 -0.25
CA ASP A 37 9.86 -3.08 -0.93
C ASP A 37 10.17 -4.57 -1.18
N ALA A 38 9.97 -5.43 -0.20
CA ALA A 38 10.18 -6.87 -0.33
C ALA A 38 9.24 -7.48 -1.39
N GLN A 39 7.98 -7.08 -1.42
CA GLN A 39 7.02 -7.53 -2.43
C GLN A 39 7.44 -7.08 -3.84
N THR A 40 7.92 -5.85 -3.99
CA THR A 40 8.43 -5.32 -5.26
C THR A 40 9.66 -6.09 -5.73
N GLN A 41 10.59 -6.40 -4.82
CA GLN A 41 11.78 -7.20 -5.14
C GLN A 41 11.40 -8.64 -5.55
N ILE A 42 10.45 -9.26 -4.87
CA ILE A 42 9.93 -10.59 -5.21
C ILE A 42 9.34 -10.57 -6.63
N ALA A 43 8.47 -9.61 -6.94
CA ALA A 43 7.86 -9.49 -8.27
C ALA A 43 8.90 -9.27 -9.38
N SER A 44 9.86 -8.38 -9.14
CA SER A 44 10.96 -8.12 -10.08
C SER A 44 11.86 -9.35 -10.29
N THR A 45 12.18 -10.06 -9.21
CA THR A 45 13.01 -11.27 -9.29
C THR A 45 12.27 -12.40 -10.03
N GLN A 46 10.96 -12.55 -9.81
CA GLN A 46 10.14 -13.52 -10.55
C GLN A 46 10.13 -13.22 -12.05
N ASP A 47 9.92 -11.98 -12.46
CA ASP A 47 9.99 -11.57 -13.88
C ASP A 47 11.36 -11.88 -14.52
N GLN A 48 12.45 -11.65 -13.77
CA GLN A 48 13.80 -11.99 -14.22
C GLN A 48 13.99 -13.52 -14.36
N ILE A 49 13.43 -14.31 -13.44
CA ILE A 49 13.45 -15.78 -13.51
C ILE A 49 12.72 -16.26 -14.77
N ASP A 50 11.53 -15.72 -15.04
CA ASP A 50 10.72 -16.11 -16.20
C ASP A 50 11.44 -15.79 -17.52
N LYS A 51 12.06 -14.61 -17.62
CA LYS A 51 12.89 -14.23 -18.77
C LYS A 51 14.11 -15.14 -18.95
N LYS A 52 14.81 -15.46 -17.86
CA LYS A 52 15.97 -16.37 -17.88
C LYS A 52 15.59 -17.81 -18.20
N GLN A 53 14.42 -18.26 -17.76
CA GLN A 53 13.91 -19.59 -18.12
C GLN A 53 13.63 -19.68 -19.63
N GLN A 54 13.00 -18.66 -20.22
CA GLN A 54 12.76 -18.58 -21.66
C GLN A 54 14.08 -18.56 -22.45
N GLU A 55 15.08 -17.79 -21.99
CA GLU A 55 16.42 -17.76 -22.60
C GLU A 55 17.07 -19.14 -22.54
N LEU A 56 17.01 -19.83 -21.40
CA LEU A 56 17.54 -21.17 -21.21
C LEU A 56 16.89 -22.17 -22.15
N ASP A 57 15.56 -22.16 -22.27
CA ASP A 57 14.81 -23.07 -23.11
C ASP A 57 15.10 -22.85 -24.61
N ALA A 58 15.23 -21.59 -25.03
CA ALA A 58 15.65 -21.25 -26.39
C ALA A 58 17.07 -21.76 -26.72
N LYS A 59 18.02 -21.54 -25.80
CA LYS A 59 19.42 -22.02 -25.98
C LYS A 59 19.50 -23.55 -25.96
N LYS A 60 18.76 -24.24 -25.08
CA LYS A 60 18.67 -25.69 -25.06
C LYS A 60 18.07 -26.25 -26.36
N SER A 61 17.03 -25.59 -26.87
CA SER A 61 16.42 -25.99 -28.15
C SER A 61 17.38 -25.86 -29.32
N ALA A 62 18.12 -24.73 -29.37
CA ALA A 62 19.14 -24.52 -30.42
C ALA A 62 20.26 -25.55 -30.33
N LEU A 63 20.76 -25.83 -29.13
CA LEU A 63 21.79 -26.87 -28.91
C LEU A 63 21.29 -28.24 -29.28
N SER A 64 20.06 -28.61 -28.90
CA SER A 64 19.44 -29.90 -29.22
C SER A 64 19.29 -30.11 -30.74
N LYS A 65 18.82 -29.08 -31.47
CA LYS A 65 18.75 -29.13 -32.94
C LYS A 65 20.11 -29.36 -33.57
N ARG A 66 21.12 -28.70 -33.04
CA ARG A 66 22.48 -28.84 -33.55
C ARG A 66 23.07 -30.23 -33.29
N VAL A 67 22.94 -30.71 -32.04
CA VAL A 67 23.36 -32.10 -31.70
C VAL A 67 22.64 -33.14 -32.55
N SER A 68 21.32 -32.98 -32.75
CA SER A 68 20.54 -33.88 -33.61
C SER A 68 20.99 -33.84 -35.07
N SER A 69 21.34 -32.67 -35.58
CA SER A 69 21.87 -32.54 -36.95
C SER A 69 23.26 -33.18 -37.08
N ALA A 70 24.14 -32.96 -36.10
CA ALA A 70 25.46 -33.59 -36.07
C ALA A 70 25.35 -35.11 -35.99
N TYR A 71 24.44 -35.62 -35.16
CA TYR A 71 24.19 -37.08 -35.04
C TYR A 71 23.63 -37.67 -36.32
N LYS A 72 22.68 -37.01 -36.98
CA LYS A 72 22.11 -37.46 -38.27
C LYS A 72 23.08 -37.44 -39.42
N SER A 73 24.03 -36.49 -39.40
CA SER A 73 25.10 -36.40 -40.41
C SER A 73 26.15 -37.48 -40.24
N GLY A 74 26.23 -38.15 -39.08
CA GLY A 74 27.10 -39.27 -38.76
C GLY A 74 28.60 -38.97 -38.87
N ILE A 75 29.42 -39.89 -38.37
CA ILE A 75 30.88 -39.90 -38.63
C ILE A 75 31.14 -39.97 -40.13
N ASP A 76 30.24 -40.62 -40.88
CA ASP A 76 30.33 -40.74 -42.34
C ASP A 76 30.18 -39.40 -43.05
N GLY A 77 29.33 -38.47 -42.56
CA GLY A 77 29.22 -37.11 -43.09
C GLY A 77 30.49 -36.28 -42.89
N PHE A 78 31.14 -36.45 -41.75
CA PHE A 78 32.40 -35.76 -41.42
C PHE A 78 33.55 -36.32 -42.29
N LEU A 79 33.69 -37.62 -42.38
CA LEU A 79 34.69 -38.27 -43.23
C LEU A 79 34.42 -38.01 -44.70
N SER A 80 33.15 -37.99 -45.12
CA SER A 80 32.79 -37.66 -46.51
C SER A 80 33.24 -36.26 -46.92
N VAL A 81 33.02 -35.23 -46.05
CA VAL A 81 33.52 -33.87 -46.34
C VAL A 81 35.04 -33.77 -46.39
N LEU A 82 35.75 -34.52 -45.55
CA LEU A 82 37.19 -34.58 -45.58
C LEU A 82 37.72 -35.34 -46.81
N PHE A 83 37.15 -36.48 -47.15
CA PHE A 83 37.59 -37.31 -48.27
C PHE A 83 37.05 -36.84 -49.62
N SER A 84 36.03 -35.99 -49.69
CA SER A 84 35.58 -35.36 -50.94
C SER A 84 36.38 -34.14 -51.36
N SER A 85 37.31 -33.68 -50.53
CA SER A 85 38.15 -32.54 -50.84
C SER A 85 39.04 -32.87 -52.03
N SER A 86 38.95 -32.05 -53.08
CA SER A 86 39.67 -32.25 -54.34
C SER A 86 41.06 -31.59 -54.34
N SER A 87 41.36 -30.78 -53.35
CA SER A 87 42.65 -30.08 -53.18
C SER A 87 43.06 -29.95 -51.70
N LEU A 88 44.37 -29.74 -51.46
CA LEU A 88 44.91 -29.46 -50.11
C LEU A 88 44.37 -28.18 -49.50
N GLU A 89 44.04 -27.19 -50.32
CA GLU A 89 43.42 -25.93 -49.88
C GLU A 89 42.00 -26.13 -49.42
N GLU A 90 41.23 -26.94 -50.15
CA GLU A 90 39.84 -27.30 -49.76
C GLU A 90 39.83 -28.13 -48.49
N LEU A 91 40.75 -29.09 -48.33
CA LEU A 91 40.93 -29.87 -47.12
C LEU A 91 41.25 -28.96 -45.89
N SER A 92 42.19 -28.06 -46.08
CA SER A 92 42.55 -27.10 -45.01
C SER A 92 41.40 -26.17 -44.61
N SER A 93 40.63 -25.68 -45.60
CA SER A 93 39.40 -24.92 -45.38
C SER A 93 38.35 -25.74 -44.60
N ASN A 94 38.12 -26.97 -45.00
CA ASN A 94 37.15 -27.84 -44.34
C ASN A 94 37.54 -28.15 -42.88
N ILE A 95 38.82 -28.42 -42.61
CA ILE A 95 39.34 -28.57 -41.23
C ILE A 95 39.14 -27.29 -40.41
N TYR A 96 39.45 -26.14 -40.97
CA TYR A 96 39.23 -24.84 -40.31
C TYR A 96 37.75 -24.63 -39.96
N TYR A 97 36.81 -24.89 -40.86
CA TYR A 97 35.38 -24.78 -40.60
C TYR A 97 34.88 -25.77 -39.55
N LEU A 98 35.43 -27.00 -39.55
CA LEU A 98 35.11 -27.99 -38.53
C LEU A 98 35.59 -27.61 -37.13
N ASP A 99 36.80 -27.04 -37.06
CA ASP A 99 37.32 -26.48 -35.79
C ASP A 99 36.46 -25.33 -35.29
N LYS A 100 36.08 -24.41 -36.18
CA LYS A 100 35.16 -23.31 -35.85
C LYS A 100 33.74 -23.76 -35.43
N ILE A 101 33.25 -24.83 -36.02
CA ILE A 101 32.00 -25.46 -35.62
C ILE A 101 32.12 -26.03 -34.20
N SER A 102 33.23 -26.74 -33.91
CA SER A 102 33.50 -27.30 -32.57
C SER A 102 33.65 -26.24 -31.48
N GLU A 103 34.35 -25.13 -31.78
CA GLU A 103 34.51 -23.96 -30.91
C GLU A 103 33.14 -23.33 -30.61
N LYS A 104 32.27 -23.19 -31.61
CA LYS A 104 30.93 -22.66 -31.45
C LYS A 104 30.05 -23.54 -30.57
N ASP A 105 30.16 -24.86 -30.71
CA ASP A 105 29.40 -25.82 -29.88
C ASP A 105 29.83 -25.72 -28.40
N ARG A 106 31.13 -25.62 -28.15
CA ARG A 106 31.68 -25.38 -26.80
C ARG A 106 31.14 -24.08 -26.22
N THR A 107 31.17 -22.97 -26.96
CA THR A 107 30.62 -21.71 -26.55
C THR A 107 29.12 -21.81 -26.21
N MET A 108 28.34 -22.52 -27.03
CA MET A 108 26.91 -22.72 -26.75
C MET A 108 26.66 -23.50 -25.45
N ILE A 109 27.46 -24.51 -25.18
CA ILE A 109 27.36 -25.31 -23.93
C ILE A 109 27.72 -24.42 -22.73
N GLU A 110 28.80 -23.61 -22.83
CA GLU A 110 29.22 -22.69 -21.79
C GLU A 110 28.15 -21.64 -21.52
N GLU A 111 27.49 -21.10 -22.55
CA GLU A 111 26.37 -20.18 -22.43
C GLU A 111 25.16 -20.80 -21.75
N VAL A 112 24.77 -22.03 -22.12
CA VAL A 112 23.69 -22.77 -21.46
C VAL A 112 23.99 -22.97 -19.98
N ASN A 113 25.21 -23.35 -19.64
CA ASN A 113 25.63 -23.56 -18.26
C ASN A 113 25.68 -22.25 -17.46
N ARG A 114 26.05 -21.12 -18.09
CA ARG A 114 26.01 -19.80 -17.47
C ARG A 114 24.59 -19.36 -17.18
N VAL A 115 23.68 -19.45 -18.15
CA VAL A 115 22.28 -19.08 -17.98
C VAL A 115 21.61 -19.95 -16.92
N LYS A 116 21.96 -21.25 -16.87
CA LYS A 116 21.46 -22.16 -15.82
C LYS A 116 21.91 -21.71 -14.42
N ARG A 117 23.19 -21.37 -14.25
CA ARG A 117 23.70 -20.88 -12.96
C ARG A 117 23.02 -19.56 -12.56
N ASP A 118 22.92 -18.60 -13.47
CA ASP A 118 22.21 -17.34 -13.25
C ASP A 118 20.76 -17.58 -12.80
N LEU A 119 20.10 -18.58 -13.39
CA LEU A 119 18.72 -18.95 -13.04
C LEU A 119 18.64 -19.56 -11.64
N ASP A 120 19.54 -20.45 -11.30
CA ASP A 120 19.60 -21.11 -9.99
C ASP A 120 19.90 -20.08 -8.88
N ASP A 121 20.81 -19.12 -9.14
CA ASP A 121 21.11 -18.01 -8.21
C ASP A 121 19.88 -17.11 -8.00
N LYS A 122 19.15 -16.79 -9.07
CA LYS A 122 17.92 -15.99 -8.97
C LYS A 122 16.81 -16.70 -8.20
N LYS A 123 16.66 -18.02 -8.39
CA LYS A 123 15.70 -18.81 -7.61
C LYS A 123 16.06 -18.83 -6.13
N SER A 124 17.34 -18.98 -5.80
CA SER A 124 17.82 -18.90 -4.42
C SER A 124 17.56 -17.51 -3.81
N SER A 125 17.81 -16.44 -4.55
CA SER A 125 17.50 -15.07 -4.13
C SER A 125 16.01 -14.87 -3.90
N LEU A 126 15.14 -15.40 -4.77
CA LEU A 126 13.69 -15.32 -4.61
C LEU A 126 13.22 -15.99 -3.31
N GLU A 127 13.74 -17.17 -2.98
CA GLU A 127 13.39 -17.85 -1.74
C GLU A 127 13.88 -17.07 -0.51
N SER A 128 15.05 -16.44 -0.59
CA SER A 128 15.55 -15.56 0.47
C SER A 128 14.64 -14.33 0.67
N HIS A 129 14.18 -13.69 -0.42
CA HIS A 129 13.25 -12.55 -0.35
C HIS A 129 11.91 -12.96 0.24
N LYS A 130 11.38 -14.14 -0.13
CA LYS A 130 10.15 -14.67 0.46
C LYS A 130 10.27 -14.93 1.95
N ALA A 131 11.39 -15.54 2.37
CA ALA A 131 11.65 -15.79 3.80
C ALA A 131 11.74 -14.47 4.59
N ALA A 132 12.40 -13.45 4.05
CA ALA A 132 12.47 -12.13 4.64
C ALA A 132 11.08 -11.47 4.75
N LEU A 133 10.24 -11.61 3.73
CA LEU A 133 8.86 -11.11 3.74
C LEU A 133 8.02 -11.77 4.85
N GLU A 134 8.15 -13.07 5.04
CA GLU A 134 7.42 -13.77 6.11
C GLU A 134 7.87 -13.30 7.49
N GLN A 135 9.16 -13.03 7.69
CA GLN A 135 9.66 -12.46 8.95
C GLN A 135 9.10 -11.06 9.20
N LEU A 136 9.05 -10.21 8.18
CA LEU A 136 8.46 -8.86 8.28
C LEU A 136 6.97 -8.92 8.63
N LYS A 137 6.23 -9.85 8.06
CA LYS A 137 4.81 -10.03 8.41
C LYS A 137 4.62 -10.49 9.85
N GLU A 138 5.48 -11.39 10.33
CA GLU A 138 5.46 -11.82 11.73
C GLU A 138 5.79 -10.67 12.69
N GLU A 139 6.71 -9.78 12.31
CA GLU A 139 7.02 -8.57 13.06
C GLU A 139 5.81 -7.61 13.05
N GLN A 140 5.19 -7.41 11.90
CA GLN A 140 3.96 -6.62 11.74
C GLN A 140 2.84 -7.11 12.67
N ASP A 141 2.59 -8.41 12.74
CA ASP A 141 1.56 -9.00 13.61
C ASP A 141 1.86 -8.75 15.09
N LYS A 142 3.12 -8.82 15.49
CA LYS A 142 3.55 -8.49 16.86
C LYS A 142 3.32 -7.02 17.19
N GLU A 143 3.68 -6.12 16.29
CA GLU A 143 3.48 -4.67 16.45
C GLU A 143 1.97 -4.35 16.54
N LEU A 144 1.14 -4.91 15.67
CA LEU A 144 -0.31 -4.74 15.70
C LEU A 144 -0.91 -5.24 17.01
N THR A 145 -0.43 -6.36 17.54
CA THR A 145 -0.85 -6.88 18.86
C THR A 145 -0.52 -5.90 19.98
N GLN A 146 0.68 -5.30 19.96
CA GLN A 146 1.08 -4.31 20.96
C GLN A 146 0.25 -3.02 20.83
N MET A 147 -0.05 -2.59 19.60
CA MET A 147 -0.92 -1.43 19.34
C MET A 147 -2.32 -1.66 19.87
N THR A 148 -2.92 -2.83 19.62
CA THR A 148 -4.23 -3.23 20.16
C THR A 148 -4.22 -3.21 21.68
N ALA A 149 -3.18 -3.73 22.33
CA ALA A 149 -3.07 -3.71 23.79
C ALA A 149 -3.04 -2.26 24.34
N LYS A 150 -2.39 -1.31 23.64
CA LYS A 150 -2.39 0.11 24.03
C LYS A 150 -3.75 0.78 23.82
N GLN A 151 -4.47 0.41 22.78
CA GLN A 151 -5.85 0.86 22.57
C GLN A 151 -6.77 0.37 23.69
N ASP A 152 -6.68 -0.91 24.05
CA ASP A 152 -7.46 -1.48 25.14
C ASP A 152 -7.13 -0.83 26.49
N GLU A 153 -5.87 -0.49 26.73
CA GLU A 153 -5.44 0.27 27.92
C GLU A 153 -6.10 1.64 27.94
N SER A 154 -6.06 2.37 26.82
CA SER A 154 -6.72 3.67 26.68
C SER A 154 -8.24 3.58 26.90
N LYS A 155 -8.88 2.54 26.32
CA LYS A 155 -10.30 2.28 26.45
C LYS A 155 -10.71 2.03 27.91
N ARG A 156 -9.94 1.23 28.66
CA ARG A 156 -10.20 0.98 30.08
C ARG A 156 -10.10 2.27 30.90
N VAL A 157 -9.13 3.15 30.60
CA VAL A 157 -9.03 4.46 31.25
C VAL A 157 -10.28 5.30 30.97
N LEU A 158 -10.75 5.35 29.72
CA LEU A 158 -11.93 6.11 29.31
C LEU A 158 -13.24 5.54 29.91
N ASP A 159 -13.37 4.20 29.91
CA ASP A 159 -14.58 3.53 30.45
C ASP A 159 -14.72 3.72 31.96
N GLY A 160 -13.61 3.82 32.68
CA GLY A 160 -13.58 4.08 34.13
C GLY A 160 -13.96 5.52 34.52
N LEU A 161 -14.21 6.41 33.55
CA LEU A 161 -14.52 7.82 33.84
C LEU A 161 -16.01 8.04 34.16
N SER A 162 -16.27 8.97 35.07
CA SER A 162 -17.64 9.46 35.27
C SER A 162 -18.15 10.26 34.06
N GLN A 163 -19.46 10.32 33.87
CA GLN A 163 -20.06 11.03 32.72
C GLN A 163 -19.62 12.48 32.64
N ASP A 164 -19.57 13.17 33.78
CA ASP A 164 -19.13 14.57 33.85
C ASP A 164 -17.70 14.79 33.30
N VAL A 165 -16.80 13.82 33.56
CA VAL A 165 -15.43 13.87 33.04
C VAL A 165 -15.41 13.58 31.53
N LYS A 166 -16.21 12.62 31.06
CA LYS A 166 -16.38 12.32 29.63
C LYS A 166 -16.91 13.55 28.87
N ASP A 167 -17.89 14.24 29.38
CA ASP A 167 -18.47 15.43 28.77
C ASP A 167 -17.46 16.59 28.71
N LEU A 168 -16.65 16.77 29.75
CA LEU A 168 -15.58 17.78 29.76
C LEU A 168 -14.47 17.44 28.76
N MET A 169 -14.11 16.16 28.62
CA MET A 169 -13.14 15.71 27.61
C MET A 169 -13.66 15.97 26.21
N ALA A 170 -14.89 15.57 25.90
CA ALA A 170 -15.52 15.78 24.60
C ALA A 170 -15.56 17.28 24.21
N LYS A 171 -15.87 18.16 25.17
CA LYS A 171 -15.85 19.60 24.95
C LYS A 171 -14.44 20.11 24.63
N ARG A 172 -13.44 19.68 25.38
CA ARG A 172 -12.04 20.07 25.17
C ARG A 172 -11.51 19.56 23.81
N ASP A 173 -11.84 18.33 23.44
CA ASP A 173 -11.44 17.73 22.16
C ASP A 173 -12.07 18.50 20.98
N ALA A 174 -13.36 18.90 21.11
CA ALA A 174 -14.01 19.73 20.11
C ALA A 174 -13.35 21.11 19.96
N GLU A 175 -12.94 21.73 21.07
CA GLU A 175 -12.22 23.02 21.06
C GLU A 175 -10.85 22.87 20.39
N LEU A 176 -10.08 21.80 20.70
CA LEU A 176 -8.78 21.53 20.08
C LEU A 176 -8.91 21.27 18.59
N GLN A 177 -9.91 20.51 18.17
CA GLN A 177 -10.16 20.25 16.76
C GLN A 177 -10.56 21.51 15.99
N ALA A 178 -11.42 22.34 16.56
CA ALA A 178 -11.78 23.63 15.95
C ALA A 178 -10.55 24.55 15.78
N ALA A 179 -9.69 24.61 16.80
CA ALA A 179 -8.44 25.36 16.71
C ALA A 179 -7.48 24.82 15.66
N ALA A 180 -7.35 23.48 15.54
CA ALA A 180 -6.51 22.83 14.53
C ALA A 180 -7.06 23.07 13.11
N GLN A 181 -8.37 23.00 12.92
CA GLN A 181 -9.04 23.31 11.64
C GLN A 181 -8.79 24.78 11.22
N GLN A 182 -8.89 25.71 12.16
CA GLN A 182 -8.59 27.15 11.89
C GLN A 182 -7.13 27.36 11.47
N ARG A 183 -6.17 26.68 12.13
CA ARG A 183 -4.74 26.74 11.74
C ARG A 183 -4.51 26.17 10.35
N ALA A 184 -5.11 25.01 10.03
CA ALA A 184 -5.01 24.40 8.70
C ALA A 184 -5.61 25.30 7.60
N LEU A 185 -6.73 25.98 7.89
CA LEU A 185 -7.34 26.97 7.00
C LEU A 185 -6.42 28.17 6.77
N GLN A 186 -5.83 28.71 7.82
CA GLN A 186 -4.88 29.81 7.73
C GLN A 186 -3.64 29.44 6.92
N GLN A 187 -3.12 28.23 7.11
CA GLN A 187 -1.98 27.71 6.34
C GLN A 187 -2.34 27.52 4.86
N ALA A 188 -3.52 26.97 4.56
CA ALA A 188 -4.01 26.81 3.18
C ALA A 188 -4.24 28.18 2.49
N GLN A 189 -4.77 29.16 3.21
CA GLN A 189 -4.95 30.53 2.72
C GLN A 189 -3.59 31.23 2.47
N ALA A 190 -2.62 31.03 3.36
CA ALA A 190 -1.27 31.57 3.19
C ALA A 190 -0.53 30.90 2.01
N ALA A 191 -0.71 29.61 1.79
CA ALA A 191 -0.16 28.89 0.65
C ALA A 191 -0.82 29.34 -0.68
N SER A 192 -2.14 29.54 -0.69
CA SER A 192 -2.90 30.06 -1.84
C SER A 192 -2.52 31.48 -2.20
N ALA A 193 -2.27 32.35 -1.20
CA ALA A 193 -1.80 33.71 -1.42
C ALA A 193 -0.41 33.76 -2.07
N ARG A 194 0.44 32.75 -1.80
CA ARG A 194 1.78 32.63 -2.43
C ARG A 194 1.74 32.08 -3.85
N SER A 195 0.68 31.32 -4.21
CA SER A 195 0.57 30.63 -5.51
C SER A 195 -0.40 31.29 -6.50
N GLY A 196 -1.04 32.41 -6.14
CA GLY A 196 -1.98 33.16 -7.00
C GLY A 196 -3.25 32.39 -7.39
N LYS A 197 -3.60 31.32 -6.69
CA LYS A 197 -4.81 30.51 -6.90
C LYS A 197 -5.88 30.81 -5.84
N ARG A 198 -7.15 30.74 -6.28
CA ARG A 198 -8.41 31.10 -5.60
C ARG A 198 -8.48 30.72 -4.09
N THR A 199 -8.98 31.65 -3.30
CA THR A 199 -9.38 31.53 -1.90
C THR A 199 -10.63 30.66 -1.75
N TYR A 200 -10.59 29.65 -0.90
CA TYR A 200 -11.75 28.86 -0.51
C TYR A 200 -12.37 29.45 0.77
N THR A 201 -13.70 29.64 0.78
CA THR A 201 -14.47 30.04 1.96
C THR A 201 -15.25 28.86 2.52
N LEU A 202 -15.49 28.85 3.83
CA LEU A 202 -16.24 27.80 4.56
C LEU A 202 -17.70 27.65 4.08
N SER A 203 -18.22 28.60 3.30
CA SER A 203 -19.62 28.66 2.87
C SER A 203 -19.93 27.92 1.55
N GLU A 204 -18.94 27.42 0.83
CA GLU A 204 -19.14 26.75 -0.46
C GLU A 204 -19.37 25.22 -0.33
N VAL A 205 -19.60 24.68 0.87
CA VAL A 205 -19.71 23.25 1.14
C VAL A 205 -21.18 22.75 1.18
N SER A 206 -22.15 23.57 0.87
CA SER A 206 -23.56 23.16 0.72
C SER A 206 -23.97 23.14 -0.75
N GLY A 207 -23.23 22.42 -1.58
CA GLY A 207 -23.49 22.29 -3.01
C GLY A 207 -23.86 20.87 -3.41
N GLU A 208 -24.71 20.77 -4.40
CA GLU A 208 -25.25 19.57 -5.03
C GLU A 208 -24.27 18.40 -5.16
N VAL A 209 -24.80 17.19 -4.95
CA VAL A 209 -24.09 15.92 -5.11
C VAL A 209 -23.55 15.80 -6.54
N ASN A 210 -22.33 16.24 -6.75
CA ASN A 210 -21.67 16.17 -8.06
C ASN A 210 -20.98 14.80 -8.20
N LEU A 211 -21.79 13.77 -8.50
CA LEU A 211 -21.28 12.42 -8.71
C LEU A 211 -20.38 12.42 -9.96
N SER A 212 -19.18 11.83 -9.84
CA SER A 212 -18.32 11.57 -11.00
C SER A 212 -19.09 10.81 -12.09
N PRO A 213 -19.03 11.24 -13.36
CA PRO A 213 -19.89 10.72 -14.44
C PRO A 213 -19.65 9.22 -14.76
N ASN A 214 -18.56 8.62 -14.31
CA ASN A 214 -18.14 7.27 -14.67
C ASN A 214 -18.15 6.28 -13.49
N LEU A 215 -19.05 6.45 -12.50
CA LEU A 215 -19.14 5.51 -11.37
C LEU A 215 -19.94 4.26 -11.77
N SER A 216 -19.40 3.09 -11.45
CA SER A 216 -20.08 1.79 -11.53
C SER A 216 -21.18 1.65 -10.46
N GLY A 217 -21.99 0.59 -10.55
CA GLY A 217 -23.15 0.38 -9.68
C GLY A 217 -22.82 0.45 -8.17
N SER A 218 -21.84 -0.30 -7.71
CA SER A 218 -21.47 -0.35 -6.28
C SER A 218 -20.67 0.88 -5.82
N GLN A 219 -19.79 1.42 -6.64
CA GLN A 219 -19.12 2.69 -6.38
C GLN A 219 -20.12 3.83 -6.22
N LYS A 220 -21.09 3.91 -7.17
CA LYS A 220 -22.16 4.90 -7.13
C LYS A 220 -22.99 4.78 -5.85
N ALA A 221 -23.27 3.55 -5.40
CA ALA A 221 -24.00 3.32 -4.16
C ALA A 221 -23.22 3.87 -2.95
N VAL A 222 -21.94 3.50 -2.77
CA VAL A 222 -21.13 3.96 -1.65
C VAL A 222 -21.00 5.49 -1.67
N VAL A 223 -20.66 6.09 -2.81
CA VAL A 223 -20.53 7.54 -2.92
C VAL A 223 -21.86 8.24 -2.64
N SER A 224 -22.98 7.73 -3.17
CA SER A 224 -24.30 8.30 -2.91
C SER A 224 -24.68 8.25 -1.42
N TYR A 225 -24.42 7.12 -0.74
CA TYR A 225 -24.69 7.01 0.69
C TYR A 225 -23.71 7.81 1.55
N ALA A 226 -22.48 8.04 1.11
CA ALA A 226 -21.55 8.96 1.77
C ALA A 226 -22.11 10.40 1.85
N TYR A 227 -23.01 10.78 0.93
CA TYR A 227 -23.70 12.09 0.98
C TYR A 227 -25.02 12.05 1.80
N ARG A 228 -25.62 10.88 2.03
CA ARG A 228 -26.93 10.74 2.68
C ARG A 228 -26.87 10.33 4.13
N VAL A 229 -25.86 9.53 4.51
CA VAL A 229 -25.71 9.05 5.89
C VAL A 229 -25.29 10.20 6.79
N ALA A 230 -26.13 10.46 7.79
CA ALA A 230 -25.89 11.50 8.79
C ALA A 230 -24.69 11.15 9.68
N SER A 231 -24.11 12.15 10.31
CA SER A 231 -23.06 11.94 11.31
C SER A 231 -23.61 11.20 12.52
N PRO A 232 -22.97 10.11 12.97
CA PRO A 232 -23.30 9.42 14.22
C PRO A 232 -22.83 10.21 15.46
N GLY A 233 -22.07 11.29 15.28
CA GLY A 233 -21.52 12.11 16.35
C GLY A 233 -20.01 12.25 16.25
N TYR A 234 -19.45 12.96 17.23
CA TYR A 234 -18.03 13.23 17.34
C TYR A 234 -17.23 11.97 17.71
N GLY A 235 -16.02 11.82 17.14
CA GLY A 235 -15.14 10.68 17.41
C GLY A 235 -15.57 9.36 16.74
N LEU A 236 -16.63 9.35 15.95
CA LEU A 236 -17.23 8.16 15.35
C LEU A 236 -17.01 8.12 13.81
N CYS A 237 -15.79 8.44 13.37
CA CYS A 237 -15.45 8.46 11.94
C CYS A 237 -15.54 7.06 11.30
N ALA A 238 -15.04 6.03 11.96
CA ALA A 238 -15.12 4.64 11.50
C ALA A 238 -16.57 4.12 11.50
N MET A 239 -17.35 4.44 12.55
CA MET A 239 -18.77 4.09 12.59
C MET A 239 -19.55 4.71 11.43
N TRP A 240 -19.26 5.97 11.07
CA TRP A 240 -19.88 6.60 9.92
C TRP A 240 -19.57 5.87 8.62
N VAL A 241 -18.30 5.49 8.40
CA VAL A 241 -17.91 4.66 7.25
C VAL A 241 -18.67 3.33 7.24
N SER A 242 -18.75 2.65 8.40
CA SER A 242 -19.50 1.40 8.54
C SER A 242 -20.99 1.54 8.18
N GLN A 243 -21.61 2.64 8.60
CA GLN A 243 -23.01 2.95 8.27
C GLN A 243 -23.20 3.23 6.78
N VAL A 244 -22.24 3.92 6.11
CA VAL A 244 -22.28 4.16 4.66
C VAL A 244 -22.21 2.84 3.88
N PHE A 245 -21.28 1.95 4.22
CA PHE A 245 -21.16 0.64 3.56
C PHE A 245 -22.36 -0.25 3.82
N SER A 246 -22.89 -0.25 5.04
CA SER A 246 -24.14 -0.97 5.38
C SER A 246 -25.32 -0.46 4.59
N ALA A 247 -25.50 0.86 4.49
CA ALA A 247 -26.57 1.47 3.70
C ALA A 247 -26.43 1.20 2.20
N ALA A 248 -25.19 1.04 1.70
CA ALA A 248 -24.92 0.64 0.33
C ALA A 248 -25.15 -0.86 0.06
N GLY A 249 -25.54 -1.65 1.10
CA GLY A 249 -25.80 -3.09 0.98
C GLY A 249 -24.54 -3.96 0.86
N LEU A 250 -23.37 -3.43 1.27
CA LEU A 250 -22.08 -4.10 1.13
C LEU A 250 -21.58 -4.76 2.43
N GLY A 251 -22.35 -4.64 3.53
CA GLY A 251 -21.95 -5.15 4.86
C GLY A 251 -21.58 -4.02 5.82
N TYR A 252 -21.25 -4.39 7.05
CA TYR A 252 -20.89 -3.45 8.12
C TYR A 252 -19.43 -3.68 8.54
N PRO A 253 -18.44 -2.95 7.96
CA PRO A 253 -17.06 -3.04 8.42
C PRO A 253 -16.96 -2.63 9.88
N SER A 254 -16.25 -3.41 10.69
CA SER A 254 -16.07 -3.17 12.12
C SER A 254 -14.63 -2.76 12.43
N GLY A 255 -14.44 -2.13 13.58
CA GLY A 255 -13.15 -1.65 14.06
C GLY A 255 -13.04 -0.13 14.05
N ASP A 256 -11.96 0.36 14.62
CA ASP A 256 -11.60 1.77 14.59
C ASP A 256 -10.90 2.16 13.27
N ALA A 257 -10.57 3.43 13.07
CA ALA A 257 -9.95 3.87 11.83
C ALA A 257 -8.56 3.25 11.61
N CYS A 258 -7.80 3.01 12.67
CA CYS A 258 -6.52 2.32 12.61
C CYS A 258 -6.68 0.83 12.24
N ASP A 259 -7.70 0.12 12.78
CA ASP A 259 -7.98 -1.27 12.40
C ASP A 259 -8.28 -1.37 10.91
N MET A 260 -9.14 -0.48 10.40
CA MET A 260 -9.49 -0.41 8.98
C MET A 260 -8.32 -0.02 8.10
N TYR A 261 -7.42 0.84 8.59
CA TYR A 261 -6.19 1.22 7.89
C TYR A 261 -5.30 0.01 7.64
N TYR A 262 -4.96 -0.73 8.70
CA TYR A 262 -4.07 -1.89 8.57
C TYR A 262 -4.72 -3.05 7.83
N ALA A 263 -6.03 -3.23 7.98
CA ALA A 263 -6.73 -4.30 7.30
C ALA A 263 -6.89 -4.07 5.78
N TRP A 264 -7.11 -2.81 5.34
CA TRP A 264 -7.59 -2.58 3.97
C TRP A 264 -6.91 -1.43 3.21
N CYS A 265 -6.11 -0.58 3.86
CA CYS A 265 -5.45 0.56 3.19
C CYS A 265 -4.00 0.21 2.87
N HIS A 266 -3.73 -0.26 1.65
CA HIS A 266 -2.41 -0.78 1.28
C HIS A 266 -1.64 0.11 0.31
N SER A 267 -2.26 1.15 -0.28
CA SER A 267 -1.63 2.03 -1.26
C SER A 267 -1.62 3.48 -0.81
N SER A 268 -0.50 4.17 -1.05
CA SER A 268 -0.36 5.63 -0.98
C SER A 268 -0.24 6.29 -2.36
N ASN A 269 -0.31 5.49 -3.43
CA ASN A 269 -0.22 5.97 -4.81
C ASN A 269 -1.54 6.59 -5.28
N LYS A 270 -1.57 7.91 -5.47
CA LYS A 270 -2.77 8.65 -5.89
C LYS A 270 -3.41 8.14 -7.20
N SER A 271 -2.63 7.52 -8.10
CA SER A 271 -3.17 6.97 -9.34
C SER A 271 -4.04 5.73 -9.14
N GLU A 272 -3.92 5.07 -7.99
CA GLU A 272 -4.70 3.88 -7.63
C GLU A 272 -5.97 4.22 -6.85
N LEU A 273 -6.09 5.46 -6.36
CA LEU A 273 -7.24 5.91 -5.59
C LEU A 273 -8.48 6.03 -6.48
N LYS A 274 -9.51 5.27 -6.13
CA LYS A 274 -10.77 5.22 -6.89
C LYS A 274 -11.96 5.61 -6.01
N PRO A 275 -13.00 6.24 -6.57
CA PRO A 275 -14.22 6.56 -5.82
C PRO A 275 -14.82 5.35 -5.11
N GLY A 276 -15.22 5.52 -3.87
CA GLY A 276 -15.70 4.43 -3.01
C GLY A 276 -14.62 3.73 -2.18
N MET A 277 -13.33 4.00 -2.44
CA MET A 277 -12.26 3.55 -1.54
C MET A 277 -12.31 4.32 -0.21
N ILE A 278 -11.94 3.64 0.86
CA ILE A 278 -11.62 4.30 2.12
C ILE A 278 -10.22 4.89 2.06
N ILE A 279 -10.04 6.02 2.73
CA ILE A 279 -8.75 6.66 2.99
C ILE A 279 -8.61 6.84 4.49
N ALA A 280 -7.49 6.40 5.06
CA ALA A 280 -7.30 6.41 6.50
C ALA A 280 -5.87 6.75 6.91
N VAL A 281 -5.71 7.11 8.18
CA VAL A 281 -4.46 7.18 8.92
C VAL A 281 -4.65 6.48 10.25
N PRO A 282 -3.68 5.68 10.74
CA PRO A 282 -3.79 4.99 12.01
C PRO A 282 -3.57 5.91 13.21
N ALA A 283 -2.93 7.08 13.00
CA ALA A 283 -2.73 8.10 14.02
C ALA A 283 -2.60 9.50 13.40
N HIS A 284 -3.03 10.54 14.12
CA HIS A 284 -2.80 11.94 13.77
C HIS A 284 -2.74 12.85 15.00
N ALA A 285 -2.01 13.95 14.92
CA ALA A 285 -1.73 14.84 16.08
C ALA A 285 -2.90 15.73 16.52
N GLY A 286 -4.06 15.68 15.85
CA GLY A 286 -5.15 16.64 16.08
C GLY A 286 -5.83 16.52 17.44
N THR A 287 -6.02 15.30 17.96
CA THR A 287 -6.68 15.05 19.25
C THR A 287 -6.03 13.85 19.96
N PRO A 288 -6.15 13.70 21.30
CA PRO A 288 -5.68 12.51 21.98
C PRO A 288 -6.27 11.20 21.44
N ALA A 289 -7.56 11.19 21.13
CA ALA A 289 -8.21 10.03 20.49
C ALA A 289 -7.66 9.78 19.07
N GLY A 290 -7.42 10.84 18.29
CA GLY A 290 -6.83 10.73 16.95
C GLY A 290 -5.40 10.18 16.95
N ARG A 291 -4.65 10.37 18.02
CA ARG A 291 -3.30 9.81 18.20
C ARG A 291 -3.32 8.30 18.42
N ILE A 292 -4.44 7.72 18.84
CA ILE A 292 -4.59 6.28 19.20
C ILE A 292 -5.46 5.56 18.18
N TYR A 293 -6.57 6.16 17.75
CA TYR A 293 -7.59 5.52 16.92
C TYR A 293 -7.57 5.97 15.45
N GLY A 294 -6.76 6.99 15.15
CA GLY A 294 -6.60 7.50 13.80
C GLY A 294 -7.81 8.27 13.27
N HIS A 295 -7.90 8.35 11.95
CA HIS A 295 -9.02 8.95 11.24
C HIS A 295 -9.25 8.29 9.89
N ILE A 296 -10.52 8.28 9.44
CA ILE A 296 -10.93 7.63 8.21
C ILE A 296 -12.00 8.44 7.48
N GLY A 297 -11.99 8.35 6.15
CA GLY A 297 -13.00 8.90 5.27
C GLY A 297 -13.23 8.02 4.05
N ILE A 298 -14.08 8.47 3.14
CA ILE A 298 -14.38 7.84 1.87
C ILE A 298 -14.00 8.81 0.75
N TYR A 299 -13.17 8.36 -0.19
CA TYR A 299 -12.90 9.11 -1.40
C TYR A 299 -14.11 9.06 -2.34
N VAL A 300 -14.68 10.20 -2.65
CA VAL A 300 -15.94 10.30 -3.43
C VAL A 300 -15.72 10.66 -4.90
N GLY A 301 -14.46 10.77 -5.31
CA GLY A 301 -14.10 11.20 -6.66
C GLY A 301 -13.83 12.71 -6.74
N ASN A 302 -13.47 13.21 -7.92
CA ASN A 302 -13.20 14.63 -8.19
C ASN A 302 -12.17 15.29 -7.26
N GLY A 303 -11.27 14.49 -6.64
CA GLY A 303 -10.30 14.99 -5.68
C GLY A 303 -10.91 15.34 -4.30
N GLU A 304 -12.02 14.71 -3.91
CA GLU A 304 -12.74 14.99 -2.68
C GLU A 304 -12.85 13.77 -1.76
N VAL A 305 -12.71 14.01 -0.46
CA VAL A 305 -12.88 13.03 0.61
C VAL A 305 -14.02 13.48 1.52
N ARG A 306 -14.98 12.60 1.77
CA ARG A 306 -16.00 12.79 2.81
C ARG A 306 -15.61 12.03 4.06
N HIS A 307 -15.75 12.69 5.19
CA HIS A 307 -15.39 12.14 6.49
C HIS A 307 -16.23 12.73 7.61
N ASN A 308 -16.31 12.02 8.74
CA ASN A 308 -17.03 12.48 9.92
C ASN A 308 -16.07 13.11 10.95
N ILE A 309 -16.27 14.38 11.26
CA ILE A 309 -15.53 15.15 12.27
C ILE A 309 -16.46 15.71 13.36
N GLY A 310 -17.56 14.98 13.65
CA GLY A 310 -18.68 15.43 14.49
C GLY A 310 -19.87 15.88 13.63
N SER A 311 -19.60 16.33 12.43
CA SER A 311 -20.51 16.48 11.30
C SER A 311 -19.83 15.89 10.06
N VAL A 312 -20.61 15.46 9.07
CA VAL A 312 -20.02 14.96 7.81
C VAL A 312 -19.53 16.16 7.00
N ALA A 313 -18.22 16.17 6.74
CA ALA A 313 -17.55 17.22 5.96
C ALA A 313 -17.01 16.67 4.64
N THR A 314 -16.88 17.54 3.64
CA THR A 314 -16.17 17.27 2.39
C THR A 314 -14.90 18.12 2.34
N TRP A 315 -13.75 17.46 2.18
CA TRP A 315 -12.48 18.13 2.01
C TRP A 315 -11.85 17.74 0.69
N SER A 316 -11.02 18.64 0.11
CA SER A 316 -10.15 18.20 -1.00
C SER A 316 -9.17 17.13 -0.50
N LEU A 317 -8.84 16.18 -1.37
CA LEU A 317 -7.89 15.11 -1.09
C LEU A 317 -6.54 15.66 -0.58
N ASP A 318 -6.03 16.70 -1.23
CA ASP A 318 -4.76 17.31 -0.84
C ASP A 318 -4.82 17.95 0.56
N ARG A 319 -5.95 18.59 0.90
CA ARG A 319 -6.18 19.13 2.26
C ARG A 319 -6.24 18.00 3.28
N TRP A 320 -6.97 16.93 2.97
CA TRP A 320 -7.13 15.78 3.85
C TRP A 320 -5.79 15.11 4.14
N ILE A 321 -5.02 14.82 3.08
CA ILE A 321 -3.67 14.26 3.18
C ILE A 321 -2.77 15.19 4.01
N SER A 322 -2.69 16.48 3.69
CA SER A 322 -1.84 17.45 4.39
C SER A 322 -2.16 17.57 5.88
N TYR A 323 -3.43 17.48 6.24
CA TYR A 323 -3.86 17.58 7.64
C TYR A 323 -3.57 16.32 8.46
N TYR A 324 -3.84 15.16 7.89
CA TYR A 324 -3.75 13.89 8.60
C TYR A 324 -2.38 13.20 8.49
N SER A 325 -1.48 13.63 7.61
CA SER A 325 -0.11 13.07 7.45
C SER A 325 0.89 13.53 8.51
N SER A 326 0.43 14.06 9.64
CA SER A 326 1.31 14.63 10.66
C SER A 326 2.14 13.59 11.42
N ILE A 327 1.68 12.34 11.48
CA ILE A 327 2.34 11.23 12.19
C ILE A 327 2.61 10.08 11.23
N THR A 328 1.63 9.75 10.37
CA THR A 328 1.68 8.57 9.49
C THR A 328 1.30 8.92 8.07
N THR A 329 1.69 8.05 7.14
CA THR A 329 1.33 8.17 5.72
C THR A 329 -0.14 7.80 5.52
N PRO A 330 -0.99 8.70 4.97
CA PRO A 330 -2.33 8.35 4.55
C PRO A 330 -2.32 7.28 3.47
N ARG A 331 -3.10 6.21 3.67
CA ARG A 331 -3.26 5.12 2.70
C ARG A 331 -4.73 4.89 2.40
N TRP A 332 -4.99 4.23 1.29
CA TRP A 332 -6.32 3.91 0.79
C TRP A 332 -6.41 2.50 0.27
N GLY A 333 -7.63 2.01 0.18
CA GLY A 333 -7.91 0.70 -0.36
C GLY A 333 -9.41 0.39 -0.38
N TRP A 334 -9.73 -0.78 -0.87
CA TRP A 334 -11.09 -1.27 -0.89
C TRP A 334 -11.50 -1.79 0.49
N CYS A 335 -12.51 -1.17 1.07
CA CYS A 335 -13.05 -1.59 2.37
C CYS A 335 -13.48 -3.06 2.32
N MET A 336 -13.14 -3.82 3.36
CA MET A 336 -13.36 -5.26 3.44
C MET A 336 -12.70 -6.07 2.30
N GLY A 337 -11.74 -5.49 1.58
CA GLY A 337 -11.10 -6.12 0.42
C GLY A 337 -12.03 -6.33 -0.78
N ILE A 338 -13.18 -5.64 -0.84
CA ILE A 338 -14.18 -5.78 -1.90
C ILE A 338 -13.95 -4.72 -2.98
N PRO A 339 -13.39 -5.06 -4.16
CA PRO A 339 -13.29 -4.12 -5.26
C PRO A 339 -14.69 -3.73 -5.75
N LEU A 340 -14.99 -2.43 -5.71
CA LEU A 340 -16.28 -1.91 -6.17
C LEU A 340 -16.30 -1.77 -7.69
N SER A 341 -17.36 -2.24 -8.31
CA SER A 341 -17.57 -2.26 -9.76
C SER A 341 -18.93 -1.68 -10.15
#